data_afa2091e09e5e4c3803445ceb5a24132
#
_entry.id   afa2091e09e5e4c3803445ceb5a24132
#
_cell.length_a   1.000
_cell.length_b   1.000
_cell.length_c   1.000
_cell.angle_alpha   90.00
_cell.angle_beta   90.00
_cell.angle_gamma   90.00
#
_symmetry.space_group_name_H-M   'P 1'
#
loop_
_entity.id
_entity.type
_entity.pdbx_description
1 polymer ?
#
loop_
_entity_poly.entity_id
_entity_poly.type
_entity_poly.pdbx_seq_one_letter_code
_entity_poly.pdbx_strand_id
1 'polypeptide(L)'
;EVPEELPDADSVRVAWKDVLTDYMRYNVEAESKLVQGYANFDYSQVGSLSDSLWSKAYNLVNKGNQFVDMLSNSTEEQYFELKQNILMDLSLVYTQLYGYYGQMVDRGSVIPEDQLIKQMESLSMYVNGNRRYALSVMLAKVHLLRQDWQGAAYSCEEVIASGVYRLEPQLDHTMVPSSESKEVIYGDFYADGKYIHPLLYKEVLIMAAYANFKMGTINKALQFVNELLASYGMAHTDVTLIENKIIDLSSNLYGTGQLYPYARLFSMKFRADGFETPKNWFLPVPESALLSCPNLQQNPGY
;
A
#
# COMPACT_ATOMS: atom_id res chain seq x y z
N GLU A 1 -34.30 -24.26 9.12
CA GLU A 1 -32.94 -24.29 8.55
C GLU A 1 -32.01 -24.41 9.73
N VAL A 2 -31.18 -25.44 9.78
CA VAL A 2 -30.12 -25.58 10.77
C VAL A 2 -29.11 -24.49 10.44
N PRO A 3 -28.72 -23.59 11.38
CA PRO A 3 -27.66 -22.61 11.11
C PRO A 3 -26.42 -23.37 10.65
N GLU A 4 -25.89 -22.99 9.50
CA GLU A 4 -24.64 -23.55 8.98
C GLU A 4 -23.59 -23.32 10.06
N GLU A 5 -22.99 -24.37 10.62
CA GLU A 5 -21.96 -24.23 11.65
C GLU A 5 -20.83 -23.40 11.07
N LEU A 6 -20.49 -22.30 11.76
CA LEU A 6 -19.35 -21.47 11.37
C LEU A 6 -18.08 -22.33 11.46
N PRO A 7 -17.19 -22.24 10.47
CA PRO A 7 -15.91 -22.92 10.55
C PRO A 7 -15.09 -22.39 11.71
N ASP A 8 -14.22 -23.21 12.24
CA ASP A 8 -13.31 -22.84 13.30
C ASP A 8 -12.51 -21.57 12.93
N ALA A 9 -12.47 -20.59 13.85
CA ALA A 9 -11.85 -19.29 13.62
C ALA A 9 -10.35 -19.40 13.28
N ASP A 10 -9.65 -20.37 13.88
CA ASP A 10 -8.22 -20.57 13.58
C ASP A 10 -8.01 -21.12 12.18
N SER A 11 -8.87 -22.02 11.74
CA SER A 11 -8.85 -22.53 10.36
C SER A 11 -9.08 -21.42 9.33
N VAL A 12 -10.02 -20.50 9.59
CA VAL A 12 -10.26 -19.34 8.72
C VAL A 12 -9.05 -18.39 8.73
N ARG A 13 -8.47 -18.16 9.90
CA ARG A 13 -7.28 -17.30 10.05
C ARG A 13 -6.08 -17.83 9.26
N VAL A 14 -5.81 -19.13 9.35
CA VAL A 14 -4.73 -19.78 8.61
C VAL A 14 -4.99 -19.71 7.11
N ALA A 15 -6.18 -20.10 6.66
CA ALA A 15 -6.54 -20.07 5.24
C ALA A 15 -6.49 -18.65 4.65
N TRP A 16 -6.88 -17.64 5.40
CA TRP A 16 -6.77 -16.24 5.00
C TRP A 16 -5.32 -15.80 4.89
N LYS A 17 -4.51 -16.06 5.93
CA LYS A 17 -3.10 -15.69 5.96
C LYS A 17 -2.32 -16.29 4.79
N ASP A 18 -2.59 -17.54 4.42
CA ASP A 18 -1.91 -18.21 3.32
C ASP A 18 -2.18 -17.52 1.97
N VAL A 19 -3.46 -17.26 1.63
CA VAL A 19 -3.80 -16.61 0.36
C VAL A 19 -3.31 -15.16 0.30
N LEU A 20 -3.32 -14.45 1.43
CA LEU A 20 -2.79 -13.09 1.52
C LEU A 20 -1.26 -13.06 1.36
N THR A 21 -0.56 -13.99 1.99
CA THR A 21 0.90 -14.12 1.86
C THR A 21 1.31 -14.42 0.41
N ASP A 22 0.60 -15.31 -0.27
CA ASP A 22 0.83 -15.61 -1.69
C ASP A 22 0.61 -14.38 -2.57
N TYR A 23 -0.41 -13.59 -2.29
CA TYR A 23 -0.63 -12.34 -3.02
C TYR A 23 0.48 -11.32 -2.75
N MET A 24 0.88 -11.10 -1.49
CA MET A 24 1.93 -10.15 -1.14
C MET A 24 3.27 -10.52 -1.77
N ARG A 25 3.63 -11.81 -1.78
CA ARG A 25 4.81 -12.31 -2.47
C ARG A 25 4.77 -11.97 -3.96
N TYR A 26 3.65 -12.28 -4.61
CA TYR A 26 3.47 -11.99 -6.03
C TYR A 26 3.52 -10.48 -6.33
N ASN A 27 2.91 -9.66 -5.48
CA ASN A 27 2.91 -8.21 -5.63
C ASN A 27 4.34 -7.64 -5.66
N VAL A 28 5.20 -8.07 -4.73
CA VAL A 28 6.62 -7.66 -4.69
C VAL A 28 7.38 -8.12 -5.94
N GLU A 29 7.14 -9.35 -6.40
CA GLU A 29 7.77 -9.88 -7.61
C GLU A 29 7.31 -9.13 -8.86
N ALA A 30 6.01 -8.89 -9.00
CA ALA A 30 5.45 -8.16 -10.14
C ALA A 30 5.95 -6.71 -10.18
N GLU A 31 5.99 -6.03 -9.04
CA GLU A 31 6.55 -4.68 -8.94
C GLU A 31 8.01 -4.64 -9.37
N SER A 32 8.81 -5.58 -8.92
CA SER A 32 10.22 -5.68 -9.30
C SER A 32 10.38 -5.81 -10.82
N LYS A 33 9.57 -6.67 -11.47
CA LYS A 33 9.58 -6.84 -12.92
C LYS A 33 9.10 -5.59 -13.66
N LEU A 34 8.07 -4.92 -13.16
CA LEU A 34 7.58 -3.67 -13.73
C LEU A 34 8.66 -2.58 -13.68
N VAL A 35 9.28 -2.36 -12.52
CA VAL A 35 10.34 -1.37 -12.34
C VAL A 35 11.53 -1.66 -13.25
N GLN A 36 11.97 -2.91 -13.35
CA GLN A 36 13.04 -3.31 -14.26
C GLN A 36 12.67 -3.13 -15.72
N GLY A 37 11.44 -3.46 -16.11
CA GLY A 37 10.93 -3.27 -17.45
C GLY A 37 10.99 -1.78 -17.84
N TYR A 38 10.48 -0.90 -17.00
CA TYR A 38 10.54 0.54 -17.24
C TYR A 38 11.98 1.08 -17.28
N ALA A 39 12.87 0.60 -16.41
CA ALA A 39 14.27 0.99 -16.43
C ALA A 39 15.01 0.58 -17.72
N ASN A 40 14.57 -0.49 -18.37
CA ASN A 40 15.16 -1.04 -19.58
C ASN A 40 14.39 -0.70 -20.87
N PHE A 41 13.31 0.08 -20.80
CA PHE A 41 12.35 0.33 -21.90
C PHE A 41 11.73 -0.97 -22.48
N ASP A 42 11.64 -2.00 -21.68
CA ASP A 42 10.98 -3.24 -22.04
C ASP A 42 9.57 -3.27 -21.46
N TYR A 43 8.60 -2.89 -22.27
CA TYR A 43 7.17 -2.88 -21.88
C TYR A 43 6.43 -4.16 -22.29
N SER A 44 7.14 -5.14 -22.83
CA SER A 44 6.54 -6.36 -23.38
C SER A 44 5.76 -7.18 -22.36
N GLN A 45 6.13 -7.09 -21.07
CA GLN A 45 5.50 -7.83 -20.01
C GLN A 45 4.44 -7.04 -19.22
N VAL A 46 4.27 -5.75 -19.46
CA VAL A 46 3.39 -4.89 -18.67
C VAL A 46 1.95 -5.41 -18.68
N GLY A 47 1.42 -5.76 -19.86
CA GLY A 47 0.06 -6.29 -19.98
C GLY A 47 -0.15 -7.59 -19.20
N SER A 48 0.71 -8.57 -19.39
CA SER A 48 0.60 -9.87 -18.71
C SER A 48 0.82 -9.77 -17.20
N LEU A 49 1.72 -8.91 -16.73
CA LEU A 49 1.91 -8.64 -15.31
C LEU A 49 0.69 -7.94 -14.72
N SER A 50 0.12 -6.98 -15.44
CA SER A 50 -1.11 -6.30 -15.04
C SER A 50 -2.28 -7.26 -14.91
N ASP A 51 -2.53 -8.09 -15.93
CA ASP A 51 -3.61 -9.08 -15.91
C ASP A 51 -3.48 -10.06 -14.74
N SER A 52 -2.26 -10.52 -14.49
CA SER A 52 -1.98 -11.45 -13.39
C SER A 52 -2.12 -10.80 -12.02
N LEU A 53 -1.65 -9.57 -11.86
CA LEU A 53 -1.74 -8.81 -10.60
C LEU A 53 -3.22 -8.52 -10.27
N TRP A 54 -3.99 -8.06 -11.26
CA TRP A 54 -5.43 -7.85 -11.14
C TRP A 54 -6.15 -9.13 -10.73
N SER A 55 -5.93 -10.21 -11.46
CA SER A 55 -6.59 -11.49 -11.21
C SER A 55 -6.31 -12.01 -9.80
N LYS A 56 -5.04 -11.98 -9.36
CA LYS A 56 -4.65 -12.41 -8.00
C LYS A 56 -5.25 -11.53 -6.92
N ALA A 57 -5.24 -10.21 -7.10
CA ALA A 57 -5.82 -9.27 -6.16
C ALA A 57 -7.33 -9.50 -6.00
N TYR A 58 -8.06 -9.65 -7.11
CA TYR A 58 -9.52 -9.83 -7.04
C TYR A 58 -9.95 -11.24 -6.62
N ASN A 59 -9.15 -12.26 -6.87
CA ASN A 59 -9.37 -13.57 -6.25
C ASN A 59 -9.25 -13.49 -4.72
N LEU A 60 -8.26 -12.74 -4.23
CA LEU A 60 -8.09 -12.49 -2.79
C LEU A 60 -9.25 -11.65 -2.23
N VAL A 61 -9.64 -10.56 -2.89
CA VAL A 61 -10.77 -9.70 -2.49
C VAL A 61 -12.07 -10.52 -2.39
N ASN A 62 -12.37 -11.32 -3.40
CA ASN A 62 -13.56 -12.16 -3.40
C ASN A 62 -13.54 -13.16 -2.25
N LYS A 63 -12.40 -13.80 -1.98
CA LYS A 63 -12.24 -14.71 -0.84
C LYS A 63 -12.43 -14.01 0.50
N GLY A 64 -11.82 -12.81 0.65
CA GLY A 64 -11.97 -12.00 1.84
C GLY A 64 -13.42 -11.57 2.09
N ASN A 65 -14.13 -11.15 1.04
CA ASN A 65 -15.55 -10.80 1.12
C ASN A 65 -16.41 -12.01 1.55
N GLN A 66 -16.13 -13.20 1.03
CA GLN A 66 -16.81 -14.42 1.47
C GLN A 66 -16.61 -14.69 2.96
N PHE A 67 -15.37 -14.58 3.46
CA PHE A 67 -15.10 -14.71 4.89
C PHE A 67 -15.78 -13.64 5.72
N VAL A 68 -15.73 -12.37 5.30
CA VAL A 68 -16.41 -11.26 5.99
C VAL A 68 -17.91 -11.49 6.10
N ASP A 69 -18.56 -11.93 5.00
CA ASP A 69 -19.99 -12.22 4.99
C ASP A 69 -20.34 -13.37 5.94
N MET A 70 -19.57 -14.44 5.89
CA MET A 70 -19.74 -15.62 6.76
C MET A 70 -19.59 -15.24 8.25
N LEU A 71 -18.52 -14.48 8.60
CA LEU A 71 -18.23 -14.07 9.98
C LEU A 71 -19.21 -13.02 10.49
N SER A 72 -19.90 -12.28 9.61
CA SER A 72 -20.85 -11.24 9.99
C SER A 72 -22.11 -11.78 10.68
N ASN A 73 -22.37 -13.06 10.57
CA ASN A 73 -23.52 -13.72 11.22
C ASN A 73 -23.23 -14.14 12.66
N SER A 74 -21.98 -14.01 13.15
CA SER A 74 -21.61 -14.34 14.50
C SER A 74 -21.52 -13.11 15.41
N THR A 75 -21.93 -13.29 16.68
CA THR A 75 -21.74 -12.30 17.75
C THR A 75 -20.56 -12.60 18.65
N GLU A 76 -19.84 -13.71 18.41
CA GLU A 76 -18.68 -14.09 19.21
C GLU A 76 -17.48 -13.16 18.94
N GLU A 77 -16.80 -12.76 20.00
CA GLU A 77 -15.67 -11.80 19.95
C GLU A 77 -14.56 -12.25 19.00
N GLN A 78 -14.21 -13.54 19.01
CA GLN A 78 -13.15 -14.09 18.16
C GLN A 78 -13.46 -13.93 16.66
N TYR A 79 -14.72 -14.10 16.23
CA TYR A 79 -15.12 -13.90 14.85
C TYR A 79 -15.23 -12.43 14.49
N PHE A 80 -15.65 -11.60 15.44
CA PHE A 80 -15.63 -10.15 15.24
C PHE A 80 -14.21 -9.64 15.02
N GLU A 81 -13.25 -10.04 15.86
CA GLU A 81 -11.84 -9.65 15.70
C GLU A 81 -11.26 -10.14 14.37
N LEU A 82 -11.52 -11.39 14.03
CA LEU A 82 -11.05 -11.97 12.75
C LEU A 82 -11.60 -11.21 11.55
N LYS A 83 -12.89 -10.85 11.58
CA LYS A 83 -13.52 -10.02 10.54
C LYS A 83 -12.83 -8.67 10.40
N GLN A 84 -12.53 -7.98 11.51
CA GLN A 84 -11.83 -6.70 11.46
C GLN A 84 -10.42 -6.83 10.85
N ASN A 85 -9.70 -7.92 11.18
CA ASN A 85 -8.40 -8.20 10.59
C ASN A 85 -8.49 -8.40 9.07
N ILE A 86 -9.45 -9.18 8.59
CA ILE A 86 -9.67 -9.40 7.15
C ILE A 86 -10.02 -8.08 6.45
N LEU A 87 -10.89 -7.25 7.03
CA LEU A 87 -11.24 -5.94 6.48
C LEU A 87 -10.03 -4.99 6.40
N MET A 88 -9.13 -5.06 7.37
CA MET A 88 -7.90 -4.29 7.38
C MET A 88 -6.93 -4.75 6.27
N ASP A 89 -6.78 -6.05 6.10
CA ASP A 89 -5.99 -6.62 5.00
C ASP A 89 -6.59 -6.27 3.62
N LEU A 90 -7.91 -6.32 3.49
CA LEU A 90 -8.61 -5.89 2.27
C LEU A 90 -8.39 -4.40 1.99
N SER A 91 -8.37 -3.55 3.03
CA SER A 91 -8.07 -2.12 2.89
C SER A 91 -6.66 -1.90 2.33
N LEU A 92 -5.67 -2.70 2.76
CA LEU A 92 -4.33 -2.69 2.19
C LEU A 92 -4.34 -3.07 0.69
N VAL A 93 -5.04 -4.14 0.34
CA VAL A 93 -5.14 -4.61 -1.05
C VAL A 93 -5.83 -3.57 -1.94
N TYR A 94 -6.93 -2.98 -1.47
CA TYR A 94 -7.59 -1.90 -2.21
C TYR A 94 -6.71 -0.65 -2.37
N THR A 95 -5.92 -0.30 -1.35
CA THR A 95 -4.95 0.80 -1.44
C THR A 95 -3.88 0.51 -2.52
N GLN A 96 -3.42 -0.73 -2.61
CA GLN A 96 -2.49 -1.16 -3.66
C GLN A 96 -3.14 -1.12 -5.05
N LEU A 97 -4.37 -1.65 -5.20
CA LEU A 97 -5.13 -1.61 -6.45
C LEU A 97 -5.36 -0.17 -6.92
N TYR A 98 -5.73 0.73 -6.01
CA TYR A 98 -5.86 2.15 -6.32
C TYR A 98 -4.54 2.75 -6.80
N GLY A 99 -3.44 2.40 -6.16
CA GLY A 99 -2.10 2.81 -6.57
C GLY A 99 -1.70 2.35 -7.97
N TYR A 100 -2.03 1.10 -8.32
CA TYR A 100 -1.69 0.51 -9.61
C TYR A 100 -2.63 0.95 -10.74
N TYR A 101 -3.94 0.96 -10.49
CA TYR A 101 -4.95 1.11 -11.55
C TYR A 101 -5.75 2.42 -11.47
N GLY A 102 -5.68 3.17 -10.38
CA GLY A 102 -6.51 4.36 -10.14
C GLY A 102 -8.00 4.03 -9.98
N GLN A 103 -8.38 2.78 -10.05
CA GLN A 103 -9.74 2.28 -9.98
C GLN A 103 -9.79 1.01 -9.14
N MET A 104 -10.89 0.79 -8.45
CA MET A 104 -11.12 -0.38 -7.60
C MET A 104 -12.52 -0.93 -7.88
N VAL A 105 -12.66 -2.24 -7.76
CA VAL A 105 -13.95 -2.94 -7.92
C VAL A 105 -14.23 -3.72 -6.64
N ASP A 106 -15.46 -3.63 -6.14
CA ASP A 106 -15.95 -4.52 -5.09
C ASP A 106 -17.31 -5.07 -5.50
N ARG A 107 -17.49 -6.38 -5.35
CA ARG A 107 -18.75 -7.10 -5.68
C ARG A 107 -19.30 -6.72 -7.07
N GLY A 108 -18.42 -6.59 -8.06
CA GLY A 108 -18.77 -6.27 -9.45
C GLY A 108 -19.10 -4.81 -9.73
N SER A 109 -18.87 -3.91 -8.79
CA SER A 109 -19.09 -2.47 -8.96
C SER A 109 -17.82 -1.68 -8.70
N VAL A 110 -17.57 -0.64 -9.52
CA VAL A 110 -16.48 0.32 -9.25
C VAL A 110 -16.80 1.07 -7.97
N ILE A 111 -15.84 1.10 -7.04
CA ILE A 111 -15.93 1.89 -5.82
C ILE A 111 -15.04 3.13 -5.92
N PRO A 112 -15.57 4.31 -5.57
CA PRO A 112 -14.78 5.53 -5.52
C PRO A 112 -13.84 5.54 -4.31
N GLU A 113 -12.74 6.26 -4.41
CA GLU A 113 -11.77 6.42 -3.32
C GLU A 113 -12.39 6.96 -2.02
N ASP A 114 -13.39 7.81 -2.09
CA ASP A 114 -14.10 8.31 -0.91
C ASP A 114 -14.83 7.19 -0.14
N GLN A 115 -15.28 6.15 -0.83
CA GLN A 115 -15.87 4.98 -0.17
C GLN A 115 -14.80 4.18 0.57
N LEU A 116 -13.63 3.99 -0.03
CA LEU A 116 -12.49 3.34 0.63
C LEU A 116 -12.03 4.12 1.87
N ILE A 117 -11.92 5.45 1.75
CA ILE A 117 -11.57 6.33 2.88
C ILE A 117 -12.56 6.15 4.04
N LYS A 118 -13.86 6.28 3.78
CA LYS A 118 -14.92 6.11 4.80
C LYS A 118 -14.90 4.72 5.43
N GLN A 119 -14.59 3.69 4.66
CA GLN A 119 -14.47 2.32 5.16
C GLN A 119 -13.29 2.20 6.14
N MET A 120 -12.12 2.76 5.79
CA MET A 120 -10.95 2.75 6.66
C MET A 120 -11.16 3.60 7.93
N GLU A 121 -11.78 4.77 7.80
CA GLU A 121 -12.15 5.63 8.95
C GLU A 121 -13.11 4.90 9.90
N SER A 122 -14.14 4.25 9.37
CA SER A 122 -15.07 3.44 10.17
C SER A 122 -14.35 2.28 10.86
N LEU A 123 -13.46 1.59 10.13
CA LEU A 123 -12.69 0.47 10.67
C LEU A 123 -11.76 0.91 11.81
N SER A 124 -11.20 2.11 11.74
CA SER A 124 -10.29 2.65 12.76
C SER A 124 -10.95 2.79 14.15
N MET A 125 -12.28 2.85 14.21
CA MET A 125 -13.03 2.88 15.49
C MET A 125 -13.09 1.52 16.18
N TYR A 126 -12.84 0.43 15.47
CA TYR A 126 -12.96 -0.94 15.99
C TYR A 126 -11.61 -1.63 16.18
N VAL A 127 -10.55 -1.12 15.54
CA VAL A 127 -9.20 -1.68 15.71
C VAL A 127 -8.45 -0.98 16.83
N ASN A 128 -7.79 -1.76 17.67
CA ASN A 128 -7.09 -1.26 18.84
C ASN A 128 -5.57 -1.25 18.66
N GLY A 129 -4.90 -0.46 19.49
CA GLY A 129 -3.44 -0.41 19.54
C GLY A 129 -2.80 0.09 18.27
N ASN A 130 -1.68 -0.53 17.88
CA ASN A 130 -0.87 -0.10 16.74
C ASN A 130 -1.53 -0.33 15.38
N ARG A 131 -2.56 -1.18 15.30
CA ARG A 131 -3.27 -1.45 14.04
C ARG A 131 -3.95 -0.21 13.46
N ARG A 132 -4.42 0.71 14.30
CA ARG A 132 -5.01 1.96 13.82
C ARG A 132 -4.01 2.80 13.04
N TYR A 133 -2.72 2.76 13.40
CA TYR A 133 -1.68 3.47 12.64
C TYR A 133 -1.43 2.90 11.26
N ALA A 134 -1.61 1.59 11.07
CA ALA A 134 -1.59 1.01 9.74
C ALA A 134 -2.71 1.56 8.84
N LEU A 135 -3.92 1.73 9.39
CA LEU A 135 -5.02 2.39 8.67
C LEU A 135 -4.71 3.86 8.37
N SER A 136 -4.09 4.60 9.31
CA SER A 136 -3.65 5.97 9.07
C SER A 136 -2.62 6.06 7.94
N VAL A 137 -1.70 5.08 7.84
CA VAL A 137 -0.75 5.01 6.71
C VAL A 137 -1.45 4.72 5.38
N MET A 138 -2.42 3.79 5.37
CA MET A 138 -3.21 3.50 4.16
C MET A 138 -4.03 4.72 3.73
N LEU A 139 -4.67 5.42 4.68
CA LEU A 139 -5.38 6.68 4.44
C LEU A 139 -4.44 7.75 3.87
N ALA A 140 -3.27 7.94 4.48
CA ALA A 140 -2.26 8.87 3.99
C ALA A 140 -1.90 8.59 2.53
N LYS A 141 -1.72 7.30 2.18
CA LYS A 141 -1.39 6.88 0.82
C LYS A 141 -2.52 7.19 -0.17
N VAL A 142 -3.77 6.88 0.17
CA VAL A 142 -4.92 7.20 -0.71
C VAL A 142 -5.05 8.69 -0.90
N HIS A 143 -4.96 9.50 0.17
CA HIS A 143 -4.96 10.95 0.10
C HIS A 143 -3.83 11.49 -0.76
N LEU A 144 -2.60 10.96 -0.58
CA LEU A 144 -1.44 11.36 -1.37
C LEU A 144 -1.64 11.09 -2.86
N LEU A 145 -2.11 9.88 -3.20
CA LEU A 145 -2.30 9.45 -4.59
C LEU A 145 -3.40 10.25 -5.31
N ARG A 146 -4.41 10.72 -4.59
CA ARG A 146 -5.45 11.61 -5.13
C ARG A 146 -5.10 13.11 -5.02
N GLN A 147 -3.89 13.44 -4.56
CA GLN A 147 -3.36 14.79 -4.39
C GLN A 147 -4.09 15.62 -3.31
N ASP A 148 -4.72 14.98 -2.35
CA ASP A 148 -5.21 15.61 -1.13
C ASP A 148 -4.05 15.70 -0.12
N TRP A 149 -3.24 16.74 -0.30
CA TRP A 149 -2.01 16.93 0.48
C TRP A 149 -2.29 17.14 1.96
N GLN A 150 -3.39 17.81 2.28
CA GLN A 150 -3.78 18.07 3.67
C GLN A 150 -4.19 16.77 4.38
N GLY A 151 -5.03 15.96 3.76
CA GLY A 151 -5.44 14.66 4.29
C GLY A 151 -4.23 13.72 4.46
N ALA A 152 -3.32 13.70 3.47
CA ALA A 152 -2.09 12.90 3.54
C ALA A 152 -1.19 13.34 4.70
N ALA A 153 -0.93 14.65 4.84
CA ALA A 153 -0.11 15.18 5.93
C ALA A 153 -0.73 14.87 7.30
N TYR A 154 -2.02 15.09 7.47
CA TYR A 154 -2.73 14.82 8.73
C TYR A 154 -2.61 13.35 9.15
N SER A 155 -2.87 12.43 8.24
CA SER A 155 -2.80 10.98 8.51
C SER A 155 -1.37 10.52 8.84
N CYS A 156 -0.35 11.07 8.16
CA CYS A 156 1.06 10.79 8.50
C CYS A 156 1.43 11.33 9.88
N GLU A 157 1.00 12.55 10.20
CA GLU A 157 1.34 13.21 11.47
C GLU A 157 0.75 12.49 12.68
N GLU A 158 -0.41 11.85 12.54
CA GLU A 158 -0.96 10.99 13.58
C GLU A 158 0.01 9.86 13.94
N VAL A 159 0.59 9.20 12.93
CA VAL A 159 1.57 8.12 13.13
C VAL A 159 2.86 8.65 13.73
N ILE A 160 3.39 9.77 13.22
CA ILE A 160 4.62 10.38 13.70
C ILE A 160 4.48 10.85 15.16
N ALA A 161 3.39 11.55 15.48
CA ALA A 161 3.11 12.06 16.82
C ALA A 161 2.90 10.98 17.86
N SER A 162 2.57 9.76 17.45
CA SER A 162 2.41 8.62 18.37
C SER A 162 3.70 8.25 19.09
N GLY A 163 4.87 8.52 18.48
CA GLY A 163 6.17 8.12 19.02
C GLY A 163 6.40 6.61 19.11
N VAL A 164 5.49 5.79 18.53
CA VAL A 164 5.56 4.32 18.58
C VAL A 164 6.65 3.79 17.66
N TYR A 165 6.85 4.44 16.52
CA TYR A 165 7.75 3.99 15.47
C TYR A 165 9.00 4.85 15.38
N ARG A 166 10.07 4.27 14.85
CA ARG A 166 11.34 4.95 14.58
C ARG A 166 12.06 4.32 13.42
N LEU A 167 12.97 5.06 12.78
CA LEU A 167 13.85 4.55 11.74
C LEU A 167 14.88 3.56 12.28
N GLU A 168 15.11 2.49 11.55
CA GLU A 168 16.11 1.45 11.85
C GLU A 168 16.93 1.11 10.59
N PRO A 169 17.71 2.06 10.04
CA PRO A 169 18.34 1.95 8.72
C PRO A 169 19.40 0.85 8.64
N GLN A 170 19.87 0.33 9.77
CA GLN A 170 20.84 -0.76 9.84
C GLN A 170 20.19 -2.14 9.90
N LEU A 171 18.88 -2.21 10.09
CA LEU A 171 18.14 -3.46 10.19
C LEU A 171 17.67 -3.91 8.81
N ASP A 172 17.99 -5.14 8.45
CA ASP A 172 17.37 -5.79 7.29
C ASP A 172 15.98 -6.31 7.71
N HIS A 173 14.94 -5.50 7.46
CA HIS A 173 13.57 -5.83 7.85
C HIS A 173 13.06 -7.12 7.19
N THR A 174 13.65 -7.56 6.08
CA THR A 174 13.24 -8.82 5.45
C THR A 174 13.65 -10.06 6.24
N MET A 175 14.54 -9.91 7.21
CA MET A 175 15.08 -11.01 8.02
C MET A 175 14.45 -11.14 9.41
N VAL A 176 13.61 -10.19 9.80
CA VAL A 176 13.01 -10.15 11.14
C VAL A 176 11.49 -9.98 11.09
N PRO A 177 10.73 -10.58 12.02
CA PRO A 177 9.30 -10.33 12.16
C PRO A 177 9.02 -8.90 12.64
N SER A 178 7.81 -8.43 12.41
CA SER A 178 7.38 -7.07 12.80
C SER A 178 7.54 -6.81 14.31
N SER A 179 7.44 -7.84 15.13
CA SER A 179 7.62 -7.73 16.59
C SER A 179 9.04 -7.35 17.01
N GLU A 180 10.03 -7.55 16.15
CA GLU A 180 11.45 -7.25 16.39
C GLU A 180 11.90 -5.92 15.77
N SER A 181 10.99 -5.20 15.11
CA SER A 181 11.28 -3.92 14.48
C SER A 181 10.38 -2.80 15.01
N LYS A 182 10.96 -1.62 15.16
CA LYS A 182 10.23 -0.37 15.43
C LYS A 182 9.92 0.43 14.18
N GLU A 183 10.42 0.02 13.02
CA GLU A 183 10.13 0.64 11.74
C GLU A 183 8.93 -0.02 11.04
N VAL A 184 8.67 -1.29 11.29
CA VAL A 184 7.54 -2.02 10.70
C VAL A 184 6.23 -1.59 11.34
N ILE A 185 5.31 -1.07 10.52
CA ILE A 185 3.97 -0.64 10.95
C ILE A 185 2.97 -1.77 10.73
N TYR A 186 3.06 -2.46 9.59
CA TYR A 186 2.14 -3.53 9.26
C TYR A 186 2.73 -4.54 8.29
N GLY A 187 2.26 -5.77 8.47
CA GLY A 187 2.60 -6.91 7.64
C GLY A 187 3.68 -7.78 8.28
N ASP A 188 3.44 -9.05 8.20
CA ASP A 188 4.32 -10.11 8.72
C ASP A 188 4.14 -11.34 7.82
N PHE A 189 4.30 -11.08 6.51
CA PHE A 189 4.08 -12.08 5.48
C PHE A 189 5.40 -12.78 5.18
N TYR A 190 5.54 -14.03 5.60
CA TYR A 190 6.78 -14.78 5.42
C TYR A 190 6.67 -15.69 4.20
N ALA A 191 7.54 -15.45 3.23
CA ALA A 191 7.64 -16.26 2.01
C ALA A 191 9.09 -16.33 1.52
N ASP A 192 9.48 -17.47 0.97
CA ASP A 192 10.80 -17.69 0.37
C ASP A 192 11.98 -17.32 1.28
N GLY A 193 11.84 -17.56 2.59
CA GLY A 193 12.88 -17.26 3.57
C GLY A 193 12.97 -15.81 4.02
N LYS A 194 12.02 -14.96 3.64
CA LYS A 194 12.00 -13.52 3.95
C LYS A 194 10.65 -13.05 4.42
N TYR A 195 10.65 -11.99 5.23
CA TYR A 195 9.45 -11.25 5.59
C TYR A 195 9.15 -10.16 4.56
N ILE A 196 7.88 -9.94 4.30
CA ILE A 196 7.35 -8.84 3.49
C ILE A 196 6.57 -7.92 4.42
N HIS A 197 7.00 -6.67 4.52
CA HIS A 197 6.38 -5.65 5.34
C HIS A 197 5.92 -4.49 4.45
N PRO A 198 4.64 -4.46 4.02
CA PRO A 198 4.16 -3.45 3.08
C PRO A 198 4.09 -2.03 3.64
N LEU A 199 4.07 -1.85 4.97
CA LEU A 199 4.00 -0.51 5.58
C LEU A 199 5.16 -0.30 6.55
N LEU A 200 6.02 0.67 6.23
CA LEU A 200 7.21 1.03 7.00
C LEU A 200 7.17 2.51 7.43
N TYR A 201 7.78 2.83 8.55
CA TYR A 201 7.83 4.21 9.08
C TYR A 201 8.58 5.18 8.15
N LYS A 202 9.62 4.73 7.45
CA LYS A 202 10.29 5.54 6.43
C LYS A 202 9.34 6.02 5.33
N GLU A 203 8.37 5.20 4.94
CA GLU A 203 7.33 5.57 3.98
C GLU A 203 6.45 6.71 4.51
N VAL A 204 6.10 6.66 5.80
CA VAL A 204 5.31 7.73 6.45
C VAL A 204 6.03 9.07 6.38
N LEU A 205 7.34 9.09 6.68
CA LEU A 205 8.14 10.30 6.60
C LEU A 205 8.27 10.83 5.16
N ILE A 206 8.40 9.94 4.17
CA ILE A 206 8.43 10.32 2.75
C ILE A 206 7.09 10.96 2.34
N MET A 207 5.96 10.36 2.68
CA MET A 207 4.64 10.90 2.40
C MET A 207 4.41 12.24 3.10
N ALA A 208 4.77 12.34 4.39
CA ALA A 208 4.66 13.58 5.16
C ALA A 208 5.51 14.70 4.56
N ALA A 209 6.74 14.39 4.16
CA ALA A 209 7.64 15.34 3.52
C ALA A 209 7.04 15.86 2.20
N TYR A 210 6.59 14.96 1.34
CA TYR A 210 6.04 15.35 0.04
C TYR A 210 4.74 16.16 0.17
N ALA A 211 3.82 15.71 1.02
CA ALA A 211 2.56 16.42 1.26
C ALA A 211 2.81 17.85 1.78
N ASN A 212 3.69 18.02 2.78
CA ASN A 212 4.06 19.31 3.31
C ASN A 212 4.79 20.20 2.28
N PHE A 213 5.63 19.59 1.43
CA PHE A 213 6.27 20.31 0.31
C PHE A 213 5.22 20.86 -0.66
N LYS A 214 4.25 20.04 -1.08
CA LYS A 214 3.17 20.47 -1.99
C LYS A 214 2.23 21.52 -1.40
N MET A 215 2.05 21.54 -0.07
CA MET A 215 1.30 22.57 0.64
C MET A 215 2.11 23.88 0.86
N GLY A 216 3.40 23.90 0.50
CA GLY A 216 4.28 25.06 0.79
C GLY A 216 4.76 25.15 2.24
N THR A 217 4.52 24.13 3.07
CA THR A 217 4.98 24.06 4.47
C THR A 217 6.44 23.54 4.50
N ILE A 218 7.34 24.29 3.86
CA ILE A 218 8.69 23.85 3.51
C ILE A 218 9.54 23.47 4.72
N ASN A 219 9.46 24.20 5.82
CA ASN A 219 10.25 23.89 7.02
C ASN A 219 9.90 22.51 7.59
N LYS A 220 8.62 22.15 7.56
CA LYS A 220 8.14 20.86 8.03
C LYS A 220 8.55 19.73 7.09
N ALA A 221 8.45 19.97 5.78
CA ALA A 221 8.95 19.04 4.78
C ALA A 221 10.46 18.78 4.94
N LEU A 222 11.27 19.84 5.14
CA LEU A 222 12.71 19.74 5.41
C LEU A 222 13.01 18.95 6.68
N GLN A 223 12.22 19.13 7.74
CA GLN A 223 12.38 18.36 8.99
C GLN A 223 12.31 16.86 8.71
N PHE A 224 11.27 16.38 8.00
CA PHE A 224 11.09 14.96 7.72
C PHE A 224 12.15 14.40 6.77
N VAL A 225 12.51 15.15 5.72
CA VAL A 225 13.60 14.73 4.81
C VAL A 225 14.93 14.64 5.56
N ASN A 226 15.25 15.62 6.38
CA ASN A 226 16.52 15.65 7.11
C ASN A 226 16.58 14.59 8.22
N GLU A 227 15.45 14.21 8.82
CA GLU A 227 15.36 13.05 9.71
C GLU A 227 15.74 11.76 8.98
N LEU A 228 15.18 11.54 7.77
CA LEU A 228 15.54 10.39 6.93
C LEU A 228 17.01 10.41 6.53
N LEU A 229 17.51 11.56 6.02
CA LEU A 229 18.92 11.69 5.62
C LEU A 229 19.88 11.43 6.78
N ALA A 230 19.58 12.01 7.96
CA ALA A 230 20.40 11.81 9.15
C ALA A 230 20.44 10.34 9.58
N SER A 231 19.32 9.60 9.47
CA SER A 231 19.28 8.17 9.80
C SER A 231 20.21 7.34 8.90
N TYR A 232 20.42 7.76 7.66
CA TYR A 232 21.36 7.12 6.72
C TYR A 232 22.79 7.69 6.81
N GLY A 233 23.08 8.59 7.77
CA GLY A 233 24.38 9.24 7.89
C GLY A 233 24.67 10.23 6.75
N MET A 234 23.64 10.71 6.07
CA MET A 234 23.74 11.65 4.96
C MET A 234 23.64 13.11 5.47
N ALA A 235 24.25 14.04 4.74
CA ALA A 235 24.14 15.45 5.03
C ALA A 235 22.70 15.97 4.83
N HIS A 236 22.30 16.94 5.65
CA HIS A 236 21.02 17.62 5.51
C HIS A 236 20.91 18.32 4.15
N THR A 237 19.69 18.40 3.65
CA THR A 237 19.37 19.13 2.42
C THR A 237 18.77 20.50 2.73
N ASP A 238 18.75 21.34 1.72
CA ASP A 238 18.07 22.63 1.74
C ASP A 238 16.81 22.65 0.86
N VAL A 239 16.11 23.77 0.82
CA VAL A 239 14.85 23.93 0.09
C VAL A 239 15.02 23.72 -1.42
N THR A 240 16.18 23.99 -1.99
CA THR A 240 16.40 23.94 -3.45
C THR A 240 16.47 22.50 -3.97
N LEU A 241 16.84 21.56 -3.12
CA LEU A 241 17.02 20.14 -3.47
C LEU A 241 15.96 19.23 -2.85
N ILE A 242 15.02 19.77 -2.05
CA ILE A 242 14.11 18.97 -1.25
C ILE A 242 13.27 17.99 -2.07
N GLU A 243 12.69 18.42 -3.19
CA GLU A 243 11.86 17.56 -4.03
C GLU A 243 12.68 16.39 -4.60
N ASN A 244 13.87 16.68 -5.11
CA ASN A 244 14.77 15.63 -5.63
C ASN A 244 15.16 14.63 -4.51
N LYS A 245 15.39 15.12 -3.29
CA LYS A 245 15.73 14.24 -2.16
C LYS A 245 14.57 13.37 -1.72
N ILE A 246 13.33 13.86 -1.75
CA ILE A 246 12.13 13.04 -1.50
C ILE A 246 12.04 11.92 -2.53
N ILE A 247 12.25 12.24 -3.81
CA ILE A 247 12.22 11.27 -4.90
C ILE A 247 13.33 10.23 -4.73
N ASP A 248 14.56 10.65 -4.47
CA ASP A 248 15.70 9.75 -4.24
C ASP A 248 15.44 8.79 -3.06
N LEU A 249 14.93 9.31 -1.94
CA LEU A 249 14.63 8.53 -0.75
C LEU A 249 13.50 7.52 -0.98
N SER A 250 12.56 7.81 -1.90
CA SER A 250 11.47 6.89 -2.23
C SER A 250 11.97 5.59 -2.88
N SER A 251 13.17 5.59 -3.48
CA SER A 251 13.78 4.37 -4.01
C SER A 251 14.05 3.31 -2.93
N ASN A 252 14.17 3.72 -1.66
CA ASN A 252 14.34 2.81 -0.52
C ASN A 252 13.07 1.99 -0.19
N LEU A 253 11.95 2.26 -0.90
CA LEU A 253 10.73 1.44 -0.82
C LEU A 253 10.73 0.26 -1.80
N TYR A 254 11.81 0.08 -2.57
CA TYR A 254 11.97 -1.07 -3.44
C TYR A 254 11.92 -2.38 -2.63
N GLY A 255 11.19 -3.37 -3.15
CA GLY A 255 11.02 -4.67 -2.49
C GLY A 255 9.90 -4.73 -1.43
N THR A 256 9.21 -3.61 -1.18
CA THR A 256 8.04 -3.59 -0.28
C THR A 256 6.72 -3.86 -1.00
N GLY A 257 6.72 -3.85 -2.35
CA GLY A 257 5.50 -3.88 -3.16
C GLY A 257 4.75 -2.54 -3.16
N GLN A 258 5.43 -1.44 -2.85
CA GLN A 258 4.83 -0.11 -2.71
C GLN A 258 5.48 0.96 -3.59
N LEU A 259 6.56 0.65 -4.27
CA LEU A 259 7.34 1.63 -5.03
C LEU A 259 6.61 2.15 -6.28
N TYR A 260 5.91 1.27 -7.01
CA TYR A 260 5.32 1.62 -8.29
C TYR A 260 4.35 2.82 -8.23
N PRO A 261 3.41 2.91 -7.26
CA PRO A 261 2.54 4.07 -7.11
C PRO A 261 3.32 5.38 -6.89
N TYR A 262 4.42 5.33 -6.13
CA TYR A 262 5.27 6.51 -5.92
C TYR A 262 6.09 6.86 -7.16
N ALA A 263 6.59 5.87 -7.87
CA ALA A 263 7.29 6.10 -9.13
C ALA A 263 6.42 6.90 -10.11
N ARG A 264 5.15 6.57 -10.20
CA ARG A 264 4.16 7.30 -10.98
C ARG A 264 3.90 8.71 -10.43
N LEU A 265 3.63 8.83 -9.13
CA LEU A 265 3.29 10.09 -8.48
C LEU A 265 4.43 11.13 -8.59
N PHE A 266 5.66 10.68 -8.39
CA PHE A 266 6.85 11.53 -8.39
C PHE A 266 7.47 11.67 -9.78
N SER A 267 6.93 11.05 -10.81
CA SER A 267 7.55 10.97 -12.15
C SER A 267 9.02 10.54 -12.06
N MET A 268 9.28 9.48 -11.26
CA MET A 268 10.63 9.03 -10.99
C MET A 268 11.35 8.66 -12.29
N LYS A 269 12.60 9.10 -12.39
CA LYS A 269 13.48 8.74 -13.50
C LYS A 269 14.24 7.48 -13.12
N PHE A 270 13.93 6.38 -13.76
CA PHE A 270 14.66 5.12 -13.57
C PHE A 270 15.99 5.08 -14.35
N ARG A 271 16.27 6.12 -15.17
CA ARG A 271 17.49 6.22 -15.97
C ARG A 271 18.08 7.62 -15.95
N ALA A 272 19.42 7.68 -16.04
CA ALA A 272 20.18 8.93 -16.03
C ALA A 272 20.00 9.77 -17.31
N ASP A 273 19.50 9.19 -18.42
CA ASP A 273 19.29 9.87 -19.70
C ASP A 273 18.01 10.73 -19.76
N GLY A 274 17.29 10.84 -18.61
CA GLY A 274 16.18 11.77 -18.49
C GLY A 274 14.88 11.30 -19.15
N PHE A 275 14.73 10.02 -19.48
CA PHE A 275 13.45 9.50 -19.97
C PHE A 275 12.37 9.73 -18.90
N GLU A 276 11.47 10.64 -19.23
CA GLU A 276 10.26 10.85 -18.44
C GLU A 276 9.29 9.73 -18.76
N THR A 277 8.94 9.04 -17.72
CA THR A 277 7.91 8.04 -17.79
C THR A 277 6.59 8.65 -18.27
N PRO A 278 5.82 7.95 -19.09
CA PRO A 278 4.55 8.47 -19.59
C PRO A 278 3.67 8.94 -18.44
N LYS A 279 3.04 10.10 -18.57
CA LYS A 279 2.17 10.71 -17.55
C LYS A 279 1.00 9.83 -17.11
N ASN A 280 0.81 8.67 -17.73
CA ASN A 280 -0.32 7.77 -17.57
C ASN A 280 0.12 6.39 -17.08
N TRP A 281 0.75 6.33 -15.92
CA TRP A 281 1.36 5.11 -15.37
C TRP A 281 0.45 4.22 -14.57
N PHE A 282 -0.83 4.43 -14.64
CA PHE A 282 -1.74 3.37 -14.24
C PHE A 282 -1.51 2.16 -15.14
N LEU A 283 -1.53 0.97 -14.55
CA LEU A 283 -1.49 -0.25 -15.33
C LEU A 283 -2.74 -0.39 -16.18
N PRO A 284 -2.66 -1.08 -17.33
CA PRO A 284 -3.85 -1.36 -18.13
C PRO A 284 -4.83 -2.22 -17.32
N VAL A 285 -6.11 -1.87 -17.40
CA VAL A 285 -7.16 -2.70 -16.83
C VAL A 285 -7.37 -3.91 -17.75
N PRO A 286 -7.41 -5.15 -17.23
CA PRO A 286 -7.65 -6.34 -18.05
C PRO A 286 -8.94 -6.28 -18.84
N GLU A 287 -8.92 -6.74 -20.08
CA GLU A 287 -10.11 -6.75 -20.95
C GLU A 287 -11.28 -7.56 -20.33
N SER A 288 -10.95 -8.67 -19.68
CA SER A 288 -11.94 -9.49 -18.97
C SER A 288 -12.64 -8.72 -17.84
N ALA A 289 -11.92 -7.84 -17.16
CA ALA A 289 -12.49 -6.98 -16.12
C ALA A 289 -13.40 -5.90 -16.69
N LEU A 290 -12.99 -5.27 -17.79
CA LEU A 290 -13.80 -4.28 -18.50
C LEU A 290 -15.13 -4.86 -19.01
N LEU A 291 -15.11 -6.11 -19.46
CA LEU A 291 -16.31 -6.81 -19.92
C LEU A 291 -17.27 -7.21 -18.77
N SER A 292 -16.72 -7.46 -17.58
CA SER A 292 -17.49 -7.94 -16.42
C SER A 292 -18.01 -6.81 -15.51
N CYS A 293 -17.45 -5.60 -15.61
CA CYS A 293 -17.80 -4.46 -14.77
C CYS A 293 -18.11 -3.23 -15.63
N PRO A 294 -19.42 -2.90 -15.85
CA PRO A 294 -19.84 -1.90 -16.85
C PRO A 294 -19.31 -0.47 -16.65
N ASN A 295 -18.96 -0.10 -15.42
CA ASN A 295 -18.47 1.25 -15.10
C ASN A 295 -16.95 1.34 -15.01
N LEU A 296 -16.27 0.22 -15.21
CA LEU A 296 -14.80 0.19 -15.24
C LEU A 296 -14.30 0.73 -16.58
N GLN A 297 -13.25 1.52 -16.56
CA GLN A 297 -12.72 2.17 -17.75
C GLN A 297 -11.25 1.76 -17.97
N GLN A 298 -10.85 1.69 -19.24
CA GLN A 298 -9.45 1.51 -19.57
C GLN A 298 -8.66 2.76 -19.21
N ASN A 299 -7.49 2.56 -18.63
CA ASN A 299 -6.59 3.66 -18.32
C ASN A 299 -6.04 4.31 -19.61
N PRO A 300 -5.80 5.64 -19.60
CA PRO A 300 -5.26 6.33 -20.75
C PRO A 300 -3.92 5.74 -21.22
N GLY A 301 -3.78 5.58 -22.52
CA GLY A 301 -2.55 5.06 -23.14
C GLY A 301 -2.61 3.58 -23.57
N TYR A 302 -3.74 2.89 -23.29
CA TYR A 302 -3.96 1.48 -23.64
C TYR A 302 -5.17 1.28 -24.52
#